data_cf99f783cdda4932088e704e24af3e3d
#
_entry.id   cf99f783cdda4932088e704e24af3e3d
#
_cell.length_a   1.000
_cell.length_b   1.000
_cell.length_c   1.000
_cell.angle_alpha   90.00
_cell.angle_beta   90.00
_cell.angle_gamma   90.00
#
_symmetry.space_group_name_H-M   'P 1'
#
loop_
_entity.id
_entity.type
_entity.pdbx_description
1 polymer ?
#
loop_
_entity_poly.entity_id
_entity_poly.type
_entity_poly.pdbx_seq_one_letter_code
_entity_poly.pdbx_strand_id
1 'polypeptide(L)'
;MIWIANLFVALVAALHVYFLILEMFLWTRPLGLKTFHNSIEKATDSAVLAANQGLYNGFLAAGLVWGLLQGTPSFAFQIKTFFLLCVITAGVYGAATVSRRILYVQAAPAAVALILLWLA
;
A
#
# COMPACT_ATOMS: atom_id res chain seq x y z
N MET A 1 -21.57 8.77 0.40
CA MET A 1 -20.51 8.47 1.39
C MET A 1 -19.73 7.21 1.03
N ILE A 2 -20.41 6.10 0.74
CA ILE A 2 -19.71 4.86 0.34
C ILE A 2 -18.87 5.04 -0.93
N TRP A 3 -19.32 5.83 -1.87
CA TRP A 3 -18.58 6.10 -3.10
C TRP A 3 -17.25 6.80 -2.83
N ILE A 4 -17.24 7.76 -1.90
CA ILE A 4 -16.01 8.46 -1.51
C ILE A 4 -15.07 7.50 -0.79
N ALA A 5 -15.60 6.69 0.13
CA ALA A 5 -14.82 5.67 0.80
C ALA A 5 -14.16 4.70 -0.20
N ASN A 6 -14.94 4.19 -1.16
CA ASN A 6 -14.44 3.28 -2.18
C ASN A 6 -13.41 3.94 -3.09
N LEU A 7 -13.56 5.24 -3.38
CA LEU A 7 -12.55 5.97 -4.14
C LEU A 7 -11.21 5.98 -3.40
N PHE A 8 -11.21 6.23 -2.09
CA PHE A 8 -9.99 6.19 -1.29
C PHE A 8 -9.42 4.78 -1.16
N VAL A 9 -10.27 3.76 -1.04
CA VAL A 9 -9.82 2.36 -1.06
C VAL A 9 -9.12 2.05 -2.39
N ALA A 10 -9.70 2.47 -3.50
CA ALA A 10 -9.10 2.28 -4.83
C ALA A 10 -7.76 3.02 -4.95
N LEU A 11 -7.67 4.23 -4.39
CA LEU A 11 -6.42 4.99 -4.37
C LEU A 11 -5.34 4.24 -3.59
N VAL A 12 -5.67 3.70 -2.42
CA VAL A 12 -4.72 2.93 -1.61
C VAL A 12 -4.26 1.69 -2.37
N ALA A 13 -5.19 0.98 -3.03
CA ALA A 13 -4.86 -0.17 -3.86
C ALA A 13 -3.90 0.22 -5.00
N ALA A 14 -4.18 1.31 -5.69
CA ALA A 14 -3.34 1.80 -6.78
C ALA A 14 -1.93 2.18 -6.29
N LEU A 15 -1.82 2.82 -5.13
CA LEU A 15 -0.53 3.14 -4.52
C LEU A 15 0.29 1.88 -4.24
N HIS A 16 -0.35 0.81 -3.79
CA HIS A 16 0.35 -0.44 -3.48
C HIS A 16 0.76 -1.20 -4.75
N VAL A 17 -0.01 -1.09 -5.83
CA VAL A 17 0.42 -1.57 -7.15
C VAL A 17 1.65 -0.79 -7.61
N TYR A 18 1.66 0.52 -7.41
CA TYR A 18 2.81 1.35 -7.76
C TYR A 18 4.05 0.97 -6.96
N PHE A 19 3.91 0.73 -5.65
CA PHE A 19 5.01 0.23 -4.81
C PHE A 19 5.53 -1.11 -5.30
N LEU A 20 4.64 -2.02 -5.70
CA LEU A 20 5.02 -3.30 -6.29
C LEU A 20 5.90 -3.07 -7.52
N ILE A 21 5.48 -2.19 -8.42
CA ILE A 21 6.22 -1.90 -9.66
C ILE A 21 7.61 -1.36 -9.33
N LEU A 22 7.70 -0.40 -8.41
CA LEU A 22 8.98 0.16 -7.99
C LEU A 22 9.89 -0.89 -7.36
N GLU A 23 9.35 -1.74 -6.52
CA GLU A 23 10.14 -2.67 -5.73
C GLU A 23 10.52 -3.94 -6.50
N MET A 24 9.67 -4.41 -7.40
CA MET A 24 9.93 -5.62 -8.18
C MET A 24 10.63 -5.36 -9.51
N PHE A 25 10.36 -4.25 -10.15
CA PHE A 25 10.81 -4.03 -11.53
C PHE A 25 11.70 -2.81 -11.71
N LEU A 26 11.58 -1.80 -10.85
CA LEU A 26 12.30 -0.53 -11.01
C LEU A 26 13.29 -0.24 -9.87
N TRP A 27 13.55 -1.20 -9.00
CA TRP A 27 14.36 -0.99 -7.79
C TRP A 27 15.76 -0.47 -8.11
N THR A 28 16.40 -1.03 -9.14
CA THR A 28 17.74 -0.65 -9.58
C THR A 28 17.74 0.34 -10.76
N ARG A 29 16.57 0.77 -11.20
CA ARG A 29 16.39 1.74 -12.28
C ARG A 29 16.40 3.16 -11.73
N PRO A 30 16.63 4.18 -12.59
CA PRO A 30 16.72 5.57 -12.14
C PRO A 30 15.55 6.03 -11.27
N LEU A 31 14.31 5.70 -11.64
CA LEU A 31 13.13 6.10 -10.87
C LEU A 31 13.14 5.47 -9.47
N GLY A 32 13.44 4.18 -9.37
CA GLY A 32 13.51 3.49 -8.08
C GLY A 32 14.63 4.03 -7.20
N LEU A 33 15.82 4.22 -7.77
CA LEU A 33 16.96 4.79 -7.05
C LEU A 33 16.64 6.16 -6.49
N LYS A 34 16.01 7.01 -7.30
CA LYS A 34 15.62 8.37 -6.89
C LYS A 34 14.53 8.34 -5.81
N THR A 35 13.53 7.50 -5.98
CA THR A 35 12.38 7.44 -5.07
C THR A 35 12.80 7.01 -3.67
N PHE A 36 13.68 6.01 -3.57
CA PHE A 36 14.12 5.45 -2.29
C PHE A 36 15.48 5.99 -1.82
N HIS A 37 16.07 6.92 -2.55
CA HIS A 37 17.36 7.53 -2.22
C HIS A 37 18.48 6.49 -2.05
N ASN A 38 18.49 5.47 -2.90
CA ASN A 38 19.50 4.42 -2.88
C ASN A 38 20.61 4.67 -3.90
N SER A 39 21.84 4.26 -3.54
CA SER A 39 22.91 4.06 -4.51
C SER A 39 22.63 2.78 -5.33
N ILE A 40 23.27 2.64 -6.48
CA ILE A 40 23.10 1.42 -7.29
C ILE A 40 23.63 0.19 -6.54
N GLU A 41 24.70 0.33 -5.78
CA GLU A 41 25.28 -0.76 -5.00
C GLU A 41 24.30 -1.25 -3.92
N LYS A 42 23.72 -0.31 -3.17
CA LYS A 42 22.75 -0.64 -2.10
C LYS A 42 21.48 -1.25 -2.69
N ALA A 43 21.00 -0.72 -3.80
CA ALA A 43 19.81 -1.26 -4.47
C ALA A 43 20.07 -2.67 -5.00
N THR A 44 21.23 -2.92 -5.60
CA THR A 44 21.60 -4.24 -6.12
C THR A 44 21.67 -5.26 -4.98
N ASP A 45 22.28 -4.89 -3.85
CA ASP A 45 22.41 -5.77 -2.70
C ASP A 45 21.07 -6.13 -2.05
N SER A 46 20.09 -5.24 -2.12
CA SER A 46 18.77 -5.41 -1.50
C SER A 46 17.66 -5.78 -2.49
N ALA A 47 17.98 -6.04 -3.76
CA ALA A 47 16.98 -6.24 -4.80
C ALA A 47 16.04 -7.42 -4.52
N VAL A 48 16.55 -8.53 -4.00
CA VAL A 48 15.73 -9.71 -3.69
C VAL A 48 14.75 -9.39 -2.57
N LEU A 49 15.20 -8.72 -1.51
CA LEU A 49 14.33 -8.31 -0.41
C LEU A 49 13.26 -7.32 -0.89
N ALA A 50 13.65 -6.37 -1.73
CA ALA A 50 12.72 -5.39 -2.28
C ALA A 50 11.66 -6.08 -3.15
N ALA A 51 12.04 -7.04 -3.97
CA ALA A 51 11.10 -7.78 -4.80
C ALA A 51 10.08 -8.55 -3.96
N ASN A 52 10.52 -9.19 -2.88
CA ASN A 52 9.61 -9.86 -1.95
C ASN A 52 8.64 -8.87 -1.30
N GLN A 53 9.14 -7.72 -0.89
CA GLN A 53 8.29 -6.68 -0.31
C GLN A 53 7.26 -6.17 -1.32
N GLY A 54 7.67 -5.99 -2.58
CA GLY A 54 6.76 -5.62 -3.65
C GLY A 54 5.65 -6.64 -3.87
N LEU A 55 5.99 -7.92 -3.80
CA LEU A 55 5.00 -8.99 -3.89
C LEU A 55 3.95 -8.88 -2.77
N TYR A 56 4.37 -8.62 -1.54
CA TYR A 56 3.45 -8.43 -0.42
C TYR A 56 2.59 -7.18 -0.59
N ASN A 57 3.12 -6.12 -1.16
CA ASN A 57 2.32 -4.95 -1.54
C ASN A 57 1.24 -5.33 -2.56
N GLY A 58 1.55 -6.25 -3.45
CA GLY A 58 0.59 -6.82 -4.38
C GLY A 58 -0.54 -7.57 -3.69
N PHE A 59 -0.25 -8.30 -2.64
CA PHE A 59 -1.27 -8.99 -1.85
C PHE A 59 -2.21 -7.99 -1.17
N LEU A 60 -1.68 -6.89 -0.65
CA LEU A 60 -2.50 -5.85 -0.05
C LEU A 60 -3.42 -5.20 -1.10
N ALA A 61 -2.88 -4.88 -2.27
CA ALA A 61 -3.66 -4.33 -3.37
C ALA A 61 -4.76 -5.32 -3.81
N ALA A 62 -4.42 -6.59 -3.96
CA ALA A 62 -5.38 -7.63 -4.35
C ALA A 62 -6.51 -7.77 -3.34
N GLY A 63 -6.20 -7.70 -2.06
CA GLY A 63 -7.20 -7.75 -0.99
C GLY A 63 -8.15 -6.55 -1.02
N LEU A 64 -7.63 -5.36 -1.26
CA LEU A 64 -8.44 -4.15 -1.36
C LEU A 64 -9.35 -4.21 -2.61
N VAL A 65 -8.83 -4.67 -3.73
CA VAL A 65 -9.63 -4.86 -4.95
C VAL A 65 -10.72 -5.91 -4.71
N TRP A 66 -10.40 -7.00 -4.03
CA TRP A 66 -11.39 -8.01 -3.64
C TRP A 66 -12.52 -7.37 -2.83
N GLY A 67 -12.19 -6.54 -1.86
CA GLY A 67 -13.19 -5.81 -1.08
C GLY A 67 -14.07 -4.90 -1.93
N LEU A 68 -13.46 -4.24 -2.93
CA LEU A 68 -14.21 -3.36 -3.84
C LEU A 68 -15.16 -4.13 -4.76
N LEU A 69 -14.78 -5.35 -5.15
CA LEU A 69 -15.57 -6.19 -6.07
C LEU A 69 -16.57 -7.09 -5.36
N GLN A 70 -16.48 -7.22 -4.04
CA GLN A 70 -17.37 -8.09 -3.27
C GLN A 70 -18.79 -7.52 -3.26
N GLY A 71 -19.76 -8.33 -3.74
CA GLY A 71 -21.14 -7.90 -3.89
C GLY A 71 -21.95 -7.86 -2.59
N THR A 72 -21.54 -8.60 -1.56
CA THR A 72 -22.25 -8.62 -0.27
C THR A 72 -21.71 -7.47 0.60
N PRO A 73 -22.54 -6.46 0.93
CA PRO A 73 -22.05 -5.25 1.62
C PRO A 73 -21.34 -5.51 2.96
N SER A 74 -21.86 -6.39 3.79
CA SER A 74 -21.23 -6.70 5.07
C SER A 74 -19.88 -7.39 4.90
N PHE A 75 -19.77 -8.28 3.94
CA PHE A 75 -18.53 -8.97 3.64
C PHE A 75 -17.51 -8.02 3.03
N ALA A 76 -17.94 -7.17 2.09
CA ALA A 76 -17.10 -6.14 1.49
C ALA A 76 -16.52 -5.20 2.56
N PHE A 77 -17.35 -4.79 3.52
CA PHE A 77 -16.92 -3.94 4.64
C PHE A 77 -15.82 -4.62 5.46
N GLN A 78 -15.99 -5.90 5.79
CA GLN A 78 -15.01 -6.64 6.57
C GLN A 78 -13.67 -6.78 5.83
N ILE A 79 -13.72 -7.13 4.55
CA ILE A 79 -12.51 -7.28 3.73
C ILE A 79 -11.75 -5.97 3.64
N LYS A 80 -12.43 -4.89 3.29
CA LYS A 80 -11.81 -3.57 3.18
C LYS A 80 -11.22 -3.12 4.51
N THR A 81 -11.94 -3.31 5.60
CA THR A 81 -11.46 -2.97 6.94
C THR A 81 -10.20 -3.72 7.28
N PHE A 82 -10.17 -5.03 7.06
CA PHE A 82 -9.00 -5.85 7.37
C PHE A 82 -7.76 -5.37 6.61
N PHE A 83 -7.87 -5.20 5.29
CA PHE A 83 -6.72 -4.82 4.48
C PHE A 83 -6.28 -3.39 4.72
N LEU A 84 -7.20 -2.47 5.01
CA LEU A 84 -6.82 -1.11 5.41
C LEU A 84 -6.07 -1.11 6.74
N LEU A 85 -6.49 -1.92 7.70
CA LEU A 85 -5.75 -2.07 8.95
C LEU A 85 -4.36 -2.65 8.73
N CYS A 86 -4.20 -3.60 7.81
CA CYS A 86 -2.89 -4.12 7.42
C CYS A 86 -2.01 -3.02 6.85
N VAL A 87 -2.54 -2.19 5.96
CA VAL A 87 -1.81 -1.08 5.36
C VAL A 87 -1.39 -0.06 6.42
N ILE A 88 -2.31 0.31 7.31
CA ILE A 88 -2.01 1.26 8.39
C ILE A 88 -0.91 0.70 9.30
N THR A 89 -1.01 -0.56 9.69
CA THR A 89 -0.01 -1.22 10.52
C THR A 89 1.37 -1.21 9.85
N ALA A 90 1.41 -1.58 8.56
CA ALA A 90 2.64 -1.56 7.80
C ALA A 90 3.23 -0.15 7.68
N GLY A 91 2.36 0.85 7.46
CA GLY A 91 2.79 2.24 7.35
C GLY A 91 3.33 2.80 8.66
N VAL A 92 2.69 2.48 9.78
CA VAL A 92 3.15 2.91 11.11
C VAL A 92 4.47 2.23 11.45
N TYR A 93 4.59 0.93 11.22
CA TYR A 93 5.84 0.20 11.47
C TYR A 93 6.97 0.73 10.60
N GLY A 94 6.71 0.96 9.32
CA GLY A 94 7.69 1.52 8.40
C GLY A 94 8.12 2.94 8.79
N ALA A 95 7.19 3.75 9.26
CA ALA A 95 7.49 5.10 9.75
C ALA A 95 8.40 5.07 10.99
N ALA A 96 8.20 4.11 11.88
CA ALA A 96 8.99 3.95 13.09
C ALA A 96 10.38 3.38 12.83
N THR A 97 10.54 2.55 11.79
CA THR A 97 11.77 1.78 11.56
C THR A 97 12.58 2.27 10.37
N VAL A 98 11.96 2.91 9.38
CA VAL A 98 12.62 3.31 8.13
C VAL A 98 12.56 4.81 7.91
N SER A 99 11.35 5.38 7.72
CA SER A 99 11.18 6.78 7.37
C SER A 99 9.77 7.28 7.68
N ARG A 100 9.66 8.49 8.27
CA ARG A 100 8.35 9.13 8.49
C ARG A 100 7.58 9.38 7.20
N ARG A 101 8.27 9.46 6.07
CA ARG A 101 7.63 9.62 4.77
C ARG A 101 6.65 8.50 4.49
N ILE A 102 6.94 7.28 4.94
CA ILE A 102 6.07 6.11 4.80
C ILE A 102 4.74 6.33 5.52
N LEU A 103 4.75 7.02 6.68
CA LEU A 103 3.52 7.34 7.38
C LEU A 103 2.56 8.15 6.51
N TYR A 104 3.07 9.18 5.82
CA TYR A 104 2.24 10.06 5.00
C TYR A 104 1.79 9.40 3.69
N VAL A 105 2.63 8.56 3.11
CA VAL A 105 2.35 7.96 1.80
C VAL A 105 1.50 6.69 1.92
N GLN A 106 1.67 5.92 2.97
CA GLN A 106 1.00 4.64 3.16
C GLN A 106 -0.10 4.69 4.22
N ALA A 107 0.24 5.08 5.45
CA ALA A 107 -0.70 5.00 6.56
C ALA A 107 -1.79 6.07 6.49
N ALA A 108 -1.45 7.30 6.12
CA ALA A 108 -2.41 8.40 6.13
C ALA A 108 -3.55 8.21 5.12
N PRO A 109 -3.31 7.87 3.84
CA PRO A 109 -4.40 7.60 2.91
C PRO A 109 -5.28 6.43 3.35
N ALA A 110 -4.68 5.38 3.91
CA ALA A 110 -5.42 4.23 4.41
C ALA A 110 -6.28 4.59 5.62
N ALA A 111 -5.78 5.44 6.53
CA ALA A 111 -6.54 5.91 7.67
C ALA A 111 -7.75 6.74 7.22
N VAL A 112 -7.59 7.61 6.23
CA VAL A 112 -8.68 8.38 5.65
C VAL A 112 -9.72 7.45 5.05
N ALA A 113 -9.28 6.45 4.28
CA ALA A 113 -10.17 5.47 3.67
C ALA A 113 -10.96 4.70 4.74
N LEU A 114 -10.30 4.30 5.82
CA LEU A 114 -10.93 3.55 6.90
C LEU A 114 -11.98 4.39 7.63
N ILE A 115 -11.66 5.64 7.94
CA ILE A 115 -12.60 6.57 8.58
C ILE A 115 -13.84 6.75 7.70
N LEU A 116 -13.64 7.02 6.41
CA LEU A 116 -14.75 7.21 5.48
C LEU A 116 -15.60 5.94 5.35
N LEU A 117 -14.96 4.77 5.35
CA LEU A 117 -15.65 3.49 5.25
C LEU A 117 -16.55 3.25 6.48
N TRP A 118 -16.05 3.57 7.65
CA TRP A 118 -16.80 3.35 8.91
C TRP A 118 -17.90 4.39 9.13
N LEU A 119 -17.80 5.57 8.51
CA LEU A 119 -18.83 6.60 8.55
C LEU A 119 -19.90 6.40 7.47
N ALA A 120 -19.64 5.55 6.52
CA ALA A 120 -20.57 5.32 5.39
C ALA A 120 -21.80 4.50 5.79
#